data_8eb01d9d8c6a20273573b2f4054ba6c6
#
_entry.id   8eb01d9d8c6a20273573b2f4054ba6c6
#
_cell.length_a   1.000
_cell.length_b   1.000
_cell.length_c   1.000
_cell.angle_alpha   90.00
_cell.angle_beta   90.00
_cell.angle_gamma   90.00
#
_symmetry.space_group_name_H-M   'P 1'
#
loop_
_entity.id
_entity.type
_entity.pdbx_description
1 polymer ?
#
loop_
_entity_poly.entity_id
_entity_poly.type
_entity_poly.pdbx_seq_one_letter_code
_entity_poly.pdbx_strand_id
1 'polypeptide(L)'
;MLVLVKNEVNKILYKRKLLLISAIILILVSLFAYGQNYQYQNTLNKYLKTTTQSGDIPWQSLQKQQIQDLKNRLNRPDTPDESKPSINIQIQQNQYYLDNNINPITPSAAKFSVKLMEQSISVLLPLLIILLAGDSVCGEFSAKTIKVLLTRAVPRWKILLSKYIALLIMFSIVILEMALFSILISGLFFNNWGFNEPVATGFSSASGTLDVSNVIKVTELQYLILVYSLGWFVSIVIGTISFMISVLVRNTATSIGIMMATLVGGGFLRLFLNDWPSIKYFFAINLNLPQYLTGSYTPISGMSLSFSTLVLLAWSIGAFIVSFVVFLKQDVLV
;
A
#
# COMPACT_ATOMS: atom_id res chain seq x y z
N MET A 1 -30.14 -11.70 3.76
CA MET A 1 -28.91 -10.92 3.62
C MET A 1 -27.85 -11.65 2.79
N LEU A 2 -27.47 -12.88 3.12
CA LEU A 2 -26.46 -13.67 2.39
C LEU A 2 -26.74 -13.82 0.89
N VAL A 3 -28.01 -14.05 0.50
CA VAL A 3 -28.40 -14.16 -0.91
C VAL A 3 -28.14 -12.84 -1.68
N LEU A 4 -28.40 -11.69 -1.04
CA LEU A 4 -28.13 -10.38 -1.65
C LEU A 4 -26.63 -10.17 -1.85
N VAL A 5 -25.82 -10.48 -0.82
CA VAL A 5 -24.35 -10.38 -0.90
C VAL A 5 -23.82 -11.31 -2.00
N LYS A 6 -24.26 -12.57 -2.05
CA LYS A 6 -23.85 -13.51 -3.10
C LYS A 6 -24.18 -13.00 -4.50
N ASN A 7 -25.35 -12.40 -4.69
CA ASN A 7 -25.74 -11.82 -5.97
C ASN A 7 -24.83 -10.63 -6.35
N GLU A 8 -24.48 -9.75 -5.42
CA GLU A 8 -23.57 -8.63 -5.68
C GLU A 8 -22.14 -9.11 -5.97
N VAL A 9 -21.63 -10.11 -5.22
CA VAL A 9 -20.35 -10.77 -5.51
C VAL A 9 -20.34 -11.35 -6.91
N ASN A 10 -21.31 -12.15 -7.27
CA ASN A 10 -21.43 -12.74 -8.61
C ASN A 10 -21.46 -11.66 -9.70
N LYS A 11 -22.17 -10.55 -9.46
CA LYS A 11 -22.25 -9.42 -10.40
C LYS A 11 -20.88 -8.78 -10.66
N ILE A 12 -20.07 -8.60 -9.62
CA ILE A 12 -18.70 -8.08 -9.75
C ILE A 12 -17.84 -9.07 -10.54
N LEU A 13 -17.95 -10.36 -10.26
CA LEU A 13 -17.23 -11.42 -10.98
C LEU A 13 -17.63 -11.48 -12.47
N TYR A 14 -18.93 -11.42 -12.79
CA TYR A 14 -19.42 -11.41 -14.19
C TYR A 14 -18.92 -10.19 -14.98
N LYS A 15 -18.69 -9.05 -14.34
CA LYS A 15 -18.07 -7.87 -14.99
C LYS A 15 -16.59 -8.08 -15.35
N ARG A 16 -16.00 -9.22 -15.00
CA ARG A 16 -14.59 -9.59 -15.24
C ARG A 16 -13.57 -8.60 -14.71
N LYS A 17 -13.98 -7.67 -13.81
CA LYS A 17 -13.08 -6.67 -13.24
C LYS A 17 -12.01 -7.29 -12.37
N LEU A 18 -12.39 -8.31 -11.57
CA LEU A 18 -11.42 -9.03 -10.76
C LEU A 18 -10.36 -9.69 -11.64
N LEU A 19 -10.77 -10.34 -12.75
CA LEU A 19 -9.84 -10.96 -13.69
C LEU A 19 -8.86 -9.94 -14.30
N LEU A 20 -9.34 -8.74 -14.63
CA LEU A 20 -8.49 -7.66 -15.12
C LEU A 20 -7.50 -7.21 -14.04
N ILE A 21 -7.95 -7.04 -12.79
CA ILE A 21 -7.10 -6.67 -11.64
C ILE A 21 -6.05 -7.77 -11.39
N SER A 22 -6.45 -9.04 -11.37
CA SER A 22 -5.54 -10.18 -11.22
C SER A 22 -4.48 -10.22 -12.31
N ALA A 23 -4.85 -9.94 -13.56
CA ALA A 23 -3.90 -9.86 -14.68
C ALA A 23 -2.91 -8.69 -14.50
N ILE A 24 -3.38 -7.52 -14.07
CA ILE A 24 -2.52 -6.36 -13.77
C ILE A 24 -1.54 -6.71 -12.64
N ILE A 25 -2.02 -7.29 -11.55
CA ILE A 25 -1.17 -7.68 -10.41
C ILE A 25 -0.11 -8.68 -10.88
N LEU A 26 -0.49 -9.71 -11.62
CA LEU A 26 0.42 -10.74 -12.11
C LEU A 26 1.52 -10.15 -13.01
N ILE A 27 1.18 -9.27 -13.94
CA ILE A 27 2.13 -8.61 -14.83
C ILE A 27 3.09 -7.71 -14.02
N LEU A 28 2.56 -6.88 -13.12
CA LEU A 28 3.39 -5.96 -12.33
C LEU A 28 4.30 -6.70 -11.37
N VAL A 29 3.80 -7.73 -10.67
CA VAL A 29 4.61 -8.56 -9.77
C VAL A 29 5.75 -9.22 -10.53
N SER A 30 5.47 -9.80 -11.71
CA SER A 30 6.49 -10.45 -12.55
C SER A 30 7.57 -9.46 -13.01
N LEU A 31 7.16 -8.26 -13.43
CA LEU A 31 8.07 -7.21 -13.88
C LEU A 31 8.94 -6.69 -12.73
N PHE A 32 8.36 -6.46 -11.55
CA PHE A 32 9.11 -5.98 -10.39
C PHE A 32 10.04 -7.06 -9.82
N ALA A 33 9.62 -8.34 -9.79
CA ALA A 33 10.47 -9.45 -9.36
C ALA A 33 11.68 -9.62 -10.31
N TYR A 34 11.44 -9.57 -11.61
CA TYR A 34 12.52 -9.57 -12.60
C TYR A 34 13.46 -8.38 -12.42
N GLY A 35 12.92 -7.17 -12.27
CA GLY A 35 13.71 -5.95 -12.06
C GLY A 35 14.57 -6.00 -10.80
N GLN A 36 14.04 -6.51 -9.69
CA GLN A 36 14.79 -6.66 -8.45
C GLN A 36 15.90 -7.72 -8.59
N ASN A 37 15.60 -8.84 -9.23
CA ASN A 37 16.63 -9.86 -9.49
C ASN A 37 17.75 -9.31 -10.38
N TYR A 38 17.40 -8.61 -11.43
CA TYR A 38 18.37 -7.97 -12.32
C TYR A 38 19.25 -6.94 -11.59
N GLN A 39 18.67 -6.10 -10.74
CA GLN A 39 19.42 -5.15 -9.92
C GLN A 39 20.37 -5.85 -8.95
N TYR A 40 19.92 -6.92 -8.31
CA TYR A 40 20.74 -7.72 -7.41
C TYR A 40 21.94 -8.34 -8.14
N GLN A 41 21.71 -8.99 -9.27
CA GLN A 41 22.79 -9.58 -10.10
C GLN A 41 23.78 -8.53 -10.61
N ASN A 42 23.30 -7.37 -11.00
CA ASN A 42 24.18 -6.27 -11.42
C ASN A 42 25.04 -5.74 -10.27
N THR A 43 24.49 -5.67 -9.07
CA THR A 43 25.25 -5.26 -7.87
C THR A 43 26.33 -6.28 -7.53
N LEU A 44 26.01 -7.57 -7.58
CA LEU A 44 26.97 -8.65 -7.41
C LEU A 44 28.09 -8.58 -8.47
N ASN A 45 27.74 -8.44 -9.74
CA ASN A 45 28.69 -8.36 -10.83
C ASN A 45 29.62 -7.15 -10.73
N LYS A 46 29.12 -6.01 -10.30
CA LYS A 46 29.94 -4.80 -10.06
C LYS A 46 30.94 -5.04 -8.92
N TYR A 47 30.49 -5.67 -7.84
CA TYR A 47 31.35 -5.99 -6.70
C TYR A 47 32.45 -6.97 -7.09
N LEU A 48 32.13 -8.04 -7.83
CA LEU A 48 33.10 -9.03 -8.32
C LEU A 48 34.18 -8.43 -9.22
N LYS A 49 33.82 -7.41 -10.02
CA LYS A 49 34.79 -6.71 -10.87
C LYS A 49 35.75 -5.80 -10.10
N THR A 50 35.34 -5.32 -8.93
CA THR A 50 36.15 -4.43 -8.09
C THR A 50 36.98 -5.19 -7.05
N THR A 51 36.62 -6.42 -6.76
CA THR A 51 37.27 -7.25 -5.71
C THR A 51 37.80 -8.52 -6.37
N THR A 52 39.10 -8.78 -6.25
CA THR A 52 39.79 -9.95 -6.83
C THR A 52 39.44 -11.28 -6.11
N GLN A 53 38.36 -11.32 -5.33
CA GLN A 53 37.94 -12.51 -4.59
C GLN A 53 36.95 -13.33 -5.43
N SER A 54 37.38 -14.56 -5.78
CA SER A 54 36.49 -15.59 -6.34
C SER A 54 35.85 -16.37 -5.19
N GLY A 55 34.58 -16.17 -4.94
CA GLY A 55 33.83 -16.90 -3.90
C GLY A 55 32.46 -16.24 -3.63
N ASP A 56 31.63 -16.89 -2.81
CA ASP A 56 30.38 -16.33 -2.33
C ASP A 56 30.64 -15.02 -1.59
N ILE A 57 30.06 -13.93 -2.11
CA ILE A 57 30.24 -12.61 -1.52
C ILE A 57 29.39 -12.51 -0.27
N PRO A 58 30.02 -12.31 0.91
CA PRO A 58 29.26 -12.09 2.13
C PRO A 58 28.39 -10.84 1.99
N TRP A 59 27.11 -10.94 2.29
CA TRP A 59 26.18 -9.79 2.24
C TRP A 59 26.68 -8.59 3.07
N GLN A 60 27.45 -8.85 4.13
CA GLN A 60 28.08 -7.82 4.96
C GLN A 60 29.02 -6.91 4.16
N SER A 61 29.74 -7.47 3.18
CA SER A 61 30.65 -6.70 2.33
C SER A 61 29.86 -5.74 1.42
N LEU A 62 28.76 -6.22 0.84
CA LEU A 62 27.85 -5.39 0.06
C LEU A 62 27.20 -4.29 0.90
N GLN A 63 26.83 -4.62 2.14
CA GLN A 63 26.25 -3.68 3.08
C GLN A 63 27.24 -2.57 3.46
N LYS A 64 28.51 -2.92 3.73
CA LYS A 64 29.58 -1.96 4.00
C LYS A 64 29.81 -1.02 2.81
N GLN A 65 29.76 -1.55 1.60
CA GLN A 65 29.87 -0.74 0.39
C GLN A 65 28.70 0.24 0.27
N GLN A 66 27.46 -0.20 0.49
CA GLN A 66 26.30 0.70 0.49
C GLN A 66 26.41 1.82 1.53
N ILE A 67 26.89 1.52 2.73
CA ILE A 67 27.15 2.53 3.76
C ILE A 67 28.19 3.56 3.26
N GLN A 68 29.27 3.07 2.62
CA GLN A 68 30.30 3.96 2.09
C GLN A 68 29.76 4.85 0.95
N ASP A 69 28.95 4.31 0.07
CA ASP A 69 28.31 5.05 -1.02
C ASP A 69 27.35 6.12 -0.47
N LEU A 70 26.58 5.80 0.56
CA LEU A 70 25.70 6.76 1.25
C LEU A 70 26.51 7.87 1.93
N LYS A 71 27.63 7.54 2.60
CA LYS A 71 28.54 8.53 3.21
C LYS A 71 29.16 9.45 2.15
N ASN A 72 29.61 8.88 1.03
CA ASN A 72 30.14 9.64 -0.09
C ASN A 72 29.07 10.60 -0.67
N ARG A 73 27.81 10.13 -0.79
CA ARG A 73 26.68 10.96 -1.22
C ARG A 73 26.36 12.07 -0.22
N LEU A 74 26.40 11.78 1.08
CA LEU A 74 26.16 12.77 2.15
C LEU A 74 27.17 13.92 2.09
N ASN A 75 28.43 13.62 1.77
CA ASN A 75 29.53 14.57 1.75
C ASN A 75 29.67 15.35 0.42
N ARG A 76 28.82 15.08 -0.58
CA ARG A 76 28.84 15.85 -1.84
C ARG A 76 28.27 17.24 -1.64
N PRO A 77 28.92 18.29 -2.22
CA PRO A 77 28.45 19.67 -2.11
C PRO A 77 27.06 19.90 -2.74
N ASP A 78 26.72 19.10 -3.75
CA ASP A 78 25.47 19.17 -4.53
C ASP A 78 24.32 18.41 -3.89
N THR A 79 24.51 17.78 -2.72
CA THR A 79 23.43 17.07 -2.02
C THR A 79 22.50 18.09 -1.31
N PRO A 80 21.19 18.13 -1.68
CA PRO A 80 20.23 19.03 -1.05
C PRO A 80 20.16 18.81 0.47
N ASP A 81 20.14 19.88 1.23
CA ASP A 81 20.10 19.82 2.70
C ASP A 81 18.89 19.05 3.23
N GLU A 82 17.75 19.14 2.55
CA GLU A 82 16.54 18.38 2.88
C GLU A 82 16.72 16.86 2.79
N SER A 83 17.65 16.38 1.96
CA SER A 83 17.92 14.94 1.77
C SER A 83 18.90 14.39 2.81
N LYS A 84 19.74 15.23 3.41
CA LYS A 84 20.80 14.81 4.35
C LYS A 84 20.27 14.00 5.55
N PRO A 85 19.17 14.43 6.23
CA PRO A 85 18.60 13.66 7.33
C PRO A 85 18.17 12.25 6.92
N SER A 86 17.54 12.10 5.76
CA SER A 86 17.12 10.81 5.24
C SER A 86 18.30 9.89 4.91
N ILE A 87 19.37 10.42 4.32
CA ILE A 87 20.61 9.68 4.05
C ILE A 87 21.26 9.22 5.34
N ASN A 88 21.32 10.09 6.35
CA ASN A 88 21.91 9.78 7.64
C ASN A 88 21.13 8.64 8.37
N ILE A 89 19.81 8.69 8.34
CA ILE A 89 18.94 7.61 8.87
C ILE A 89 19.25 6.29 8.15
N GLN A 90 19.37 6.28 6.82
CA GLN A 90 19.71 5.08 6.06
C GLN A 90 21.10 4.50 6.44
N ILE A 91 22.10 5.35 6.66
CA ILE A 91 23.43 4.94 7.15
C ILE A 91 23.29 4.25 8.51
N GLN A 92 22.56 4.85 9.45
CA GLN A 92 22.37 4.30 10.80
C GLN A 92 21.61 2.98 10.78
N GLN A 93 20.55 2.86 9.94
CA GLN A 93 19.82 1.61 9.76
C GLN A 93 20.71 0.49 9.19
N ASN A 94 21.48 0.81 8.14
CA ASN A 94 22.39 -0.14 7.52
C ASN A 94 23.48 -0.58 8.50
N GLN A 95 23.97 0.32 9.35
CA GLN A 95 24.90 -0.02 10.41
C GLN A 95 24.25 -0.96 11.45
N TYR A 96 23.02 -0.65 11.88
CA TYR A 96 22.26 -1.50 12.80
C TYR A 96 22.09 -2.93 12.26
N TYR A 97 21.80 -3.07 10.94
CA TYR A 97 21.69 -4.40 10.31
C TYR A 97 23.01 -5.18 10.35
N LEU A 98 24.15 -4.51 10.12
CA LEU A 98 25.48 -5.14 10.25
C LEU A 98 25.75 -5.59 11.68
N ASP A 99 25.55 -4.70 12.66
CA ASP A 99 25.86 -4.96 14.07
C ASP A 99 25.01 -6.08 14.66
N ASN A 100 23.78 -6.24 14.15
CA ASN A 100 22.84 -7.27 14.60
C ASN A 100 22.79 -8.52 13.71
N ASN A 101 23.69 -8.61 12.71
CA ASN A 101 23.76 -9.73 11.76
C ASN A 101 22.41 -10.03 11.06
N ILE A 102 21.69 -9.00 10.67
CA ILE A 102 20.42 -9.07 9.92
C ILE A 102 20.73 -8.77 8.44
N ASN A 103 20.44 -9.69 7.55
CA ASN A 103 20.71 -9.54 6.12
C ASN A 103 19.56 -8.84 5.36
N PRO A 104 19.69 -7.56 4.98
CA PRO A 104 18.66 -6.83 4.22
C PRO A 104 18.82 -6.96 2.70
N ILE A 105 19.96 -7.45 2.21
CA ILE A 105 20.37 -7.37 0.80
C ILE A 105 19.89 -8.57 0.00
N THR A 106 20.10 -9.78 0.54
CA THR A 106 19.77 -11.00 -0.21
C THR A 106 18.26 -11.08 -0.45
N PRO A 107 17.84 -11.13 -1.71
CA PRO A 107 16.41 -11.19 -2.02
C PRO A 107 15.80 -12.52 -1.60
N SER A 108 14.59 -12.47 -1.09
CA SER A 108 13.77 -13.64 -0.79
C SER A 108 12.31 -13.35 -1.14
N ALA A 109 11.49 -14.40 -1.26
CA ALA A 109 10.08 -14.25 -1.57
C ALA A 109 9.35 -13.39 -0.51
N ALA A 110 9.63 -13.61 0.77
CA ALA A 110 9.02 -12.86 1.85
C ALA A 110 9.42 -11.37 1.80
N LYS A 111 10.72 -11.05 1.68
CA LYS A 111 11.21 -9.66 1.58
C LYS A 111 10.64 -8.92 0.36
N PHE A 112 10.59 -9.61 -0.79
CA PHE A 112 10.00 -9.03 -1.99
C PHE A 112 8.52 -8.69 -1.79
N SER A 113 7.76 -9.64 -1.22
CA SER A 113 6.33 -9.48 -0.99
C SER A 113 6.03 -8.31 -0.04
N VAL A 114 6.80 -8.19 1.06
CA VAL A 114 6.74 -7.06 1.98
C VAL A 114 7.01 -5.75 1.25
N LYS A 115 8.14 -5.66 0.56
CA LYS A 115 8.55 -4.45 -0.16
C LYS A 115 7.55 -4.05 -1.24
N LEU A 116 6.98 -5.02 -1.96
CA LEU A 116 5.93 -4.79 -2.96
C LEU A 116 4.71 -4.14 -2.30
N MET A 117 4.24 -4.67 -1.17
CA MET A 117 3.09 -4.09 -0.46
C MET A 117 3.40 -2.70 0.08
N GLU A 118 4.55 -2.48 0.72
CA GLU A 118 4.97 -1.18 1.23
C GLU A 118 4.98 -0.10 0.13
N GLN A 119 5.46 -0.43 -1.07
CA GLN A 119 5.49 0.50 -2.19
C GLN A 119 4.13 0.67 -2.87
N SER A 120 3.30 -0.38 -2.84
CA SER A 120 1.98 -0.39 -3.50
C SER A 120 0.90 0.33 -2.70
N ILE A 121 1.04 0.38 -1.37
CA ILE A 121 -0.03 0.84 -0.45
C ILE A 121 -0.45 2.29 -0.66
N SER A 122 0.43 3.13 -1.19
CA SER A 122 0.16 4.56 -1.39
C SER A 122 -0.53 4.87 -2.72
N VAL A 123 -0.28 4.09 -3.76
CA VAL A 123 -0.78 4.40 -5.12
C VAL A 123 -1.40 3.19 -5.79
N LEU A 124 -0.64 2.10 -6.00
CA LEU A 124 -1.11 0.96 -6.79
C LEU A 124 -2.33 0.30 -6.16
N LEU A 125 -2.24 -0.06 -4.88
CA LEU A 125 -3.33 -0.70 -4.15
C LEU A 125 -4.60 0.18 -4.11
N PRO A 126 -4.55 1.47 -3.73
CA PRO A 126 -5.69 2.37 -3.84
C PRO A 126 -6.32 2.43 -5.23
N LEU A 127 -5.53 2.48 -6.30
CA LEU A 127 -6.05 2.51 -7.67
C LEU A 127 -6.86 1.24 -8.00
N LEU A 128 -6.36 0.06 -7.62
CA LEU A 128 -7.08 -1.20 -7.82
C LEU A 128 -8.40 -1.26 -7.05
N ILE A 129 -8.39 -0.77 -5.80
CA ILE A 129 -9.57 -0.69 -4.95
C ILE A 129 -10.62 0.30 -5.51
N ILE A 130 -10.19 1.45 -6.01
CA ILE A 130 -11.08 2.44 -6.65
C ILE A 130 -11.77 1.86 -7.88
N LEU A 131 -11.08 1.05 -8.69
CA LEU A 131 -11.67 0.40 -9.86
C LEU A 131 -12.80 -0.56 -9.48
N LEU A 132 -12.72 -1.20 -8.30
CA LEU A 132 -13.77 -2.08 -7.78
C LEU A 132 -14.92 -1.29 -7.15
N ALA A 133 -14.61 -0.33 -6.28
CA ALA A 133 -15.60 0.37 -5.47
C ALA A 133 -16.29 1.52 -6.22
N GLY A 134 -15.57 2.19 -7.13
CA GLY A 134 -16.01 3.43 -7.76
C GLY A 134 -17.22 3.30 -8.67
N ASP A 135 -17.59 2.10 -9.13
CA ASP A 135 -18.80 1.86 -9.94
C ASP A 135 -19.90 1.09 -9.22
N SER A 136 -19.71 0.79 -7.96
CA SER A 136 -20.58 -0.12 -7.19
C SER A 136 -22.05 0.35 -7.12
N VAL A 137 -22.29 1.65 -7.04
CA VAL A 137 -23.61 2.26 -6.97
C VAL A 137 -23.88 3.10 -8.23
N CYS A 138 -22.97 3.99 -8.60
CA CYS A 138 -23.14 4.83 -9.79
C CYS A 138 -23.25 4.02 -11.09
N GLY A 139 -22.65 2.82 -11.14
CA GLY A 139 -22.82 1.90 -12.26
C GLY A 139 -24.25 1.46 -12.51
N GLU A 140 -25.09 1.36 -11.46
CA GLU A 140 -26.51 1.08 -11.59
C GLU A 140 -27.28 2.26 -12.18
N PHE A 141 -26.88 3.48 -11.83
CA PHE A 141 -27.43 4.68 -12.45
C PHE A 141 -27.02 4.79 -13.92
N SER A 142 -25.75 4.59 -14.23
CA SER A 142 -25.23 4.64 -15.60
C SER A 142 -25.88 3.56 -16.50
N ALA A 143 -26.13 2.37 -15.95
CA ALA A 143 -26.80 1.27 -16.66
C ALA A 143 -28.33 1.37 -16.64
N LYS A 144 -28.93 2.39 -15.98
CA LYS A 144 -30.38 2.56 -15.80
C LYS A 144 -31.08 1.40 -15.08
N THR A 145 -30.33 0.57 -14.33
CA THR A 145 -30.85 -0.60 -13.62
C THR A 145 -31.29 -0.29 -12.19
N ILE A 146 -31.04 0.91 -11.70
CA ILE A 146 -31.33 1.31 -10.31
C ILE A 146 -32.84 1.20 -9.99
N LYS A 147 -33.72 1.51 -10.94
CA LYS A 147 -35.19 1.39 -10.76
C LYS A 147 -35.58 -0.07 -10.46
N VAL A 148 -35.08 -1.01 -11.27
CA VAL A 148 -35.37 -2.45 -11.10
C VAL A 148 -34.82 -2.96 -9.77
N LEU A 149 -33.72 -2.39 -9.29
CA LEU A 149 -33.17 -2.75 -8.00
C LEU A 149 -34.06 -2.27 -6.84
N LEU A 150 -34.61 -1.04 -6.94
CA LEU A 150 -35.39 -0.41 -5.86
C LEU A 150 -36.87 -0.83 -5.85
N THR A 151 -37.40 -1.42 -6.93
CA THR A 151 -38.77 -1.99 -6.98
C THR A 151 -38.87 -3.35 -6.26
N ARG A 152 -37.76 -3.96 -5.88
CA ARG A 152 -37.78 -5.21 -5.12
C ARG A 152 -38.28 -4.96 -3.71
N ALA A 153 -39.00 -5.94 -3.14
CA ALA A 153 -39.53 -5.93 -1.77
C ALA A 153 -38.40 -6.10 -0.70
N VAL A 154 -37.32 -5.29 -0.83
CA VAL A 154 -36.19 -5.30 0.09
C VAL A 154 -35.89 -3.87 0.54
N PRO A 155 -35.72 -3.62 1.86
CA PRO A 155 -35.40 -2.28 2.36
C PRO A 155 -34.10 -1.74 1.76
N ARG A 156 -34.08 -0.46 1.39
CA ARG A 156 -32.94 0.21 0.73
C ARG A 156 -31.61 0.04 1.47
N TRP A 157 -31.62 0.11 2.81
CA TRP A 157 -30.41 -0.08 3.62
C TRP A 157 -29.80 -1.48 3.49
N LYS A 158 -30.63 -2.55 3.33
CA LYS A 158 -30.13 -3.90 3.10
C LYS A 158 -29.47 -4.04 1.73
N ILE A 159 -29.98 -3.35 0.74
CA ILE A 159 -29.39 -3.31 -0.62
C ILE A 159 -28.02 -2.64 -0.56
N LEU A 160 -27.92 -1.46 0.06
CA LEU A 160 -26.64 -0.75 0.17
C LEU A 160 -25.61 -1.52 0.99
N LEU A 161 -26.04 -2.08 2.12
CA LEU A 161 -25.18 -2.87 2.99
C LEU A 161 -24.68 -4.15 2.28
N SER A 162 -25.52 -4.81 1.47
CA SER A 162 -25.08 -5.99 0.71
C SER A 162 -24.00 -5.67 -0.33
N LYS A 163 -24.09 -4.50 -0.98
CA LYS A 163 -23.06 -4.01 -1.89
C LYS A 163 -21.74 -3.72 -1.16
N TYR A 164 -21.83 -3.07 -0.01
CA TYR A 164 -20.66 -2.76 0.81
C TYR A 164 -19.95 -4.03 1.30
N ILE A 165 -20.71 -5.02 1.82
CA ILE A 165 -20.13 -6.30 2.24
C ILE A 165 -19.50 -7.05 1.06
N ALA A 166 -20.15 -7.06 -0.10
CA ALA A 166 -19.57 -7.66 -1.30
C ALA A 166 -18.24 -7.01 -1.70
N LEU A 167 -18.14 -5.69 -1.58
CA LEU A 167 -16.87 -4.97 -1.83
C LEU A 167 -15.79 -5.37 -0.82
N LEU A 168 -16.11 -5.47 0.49
CA LEU A 168 -15.13 -5.92 1.51
C LEU A 168 -14.58 -7.31 1.18
N ILE A 169 -15.43 -8.23 0.71
CA ILE A 169 -15.00 -9.55 0.26
C ILE A 169 -14.04 -9.42 -0.95
N MET A 170 -14.36 -8.57 -1.91
CA MET A 170 -13.52 -8.35 -3.09
C MET A 170 -12.17 -7.73 -2.73
N PHE A 171 -12.13 -6.76 -1.80
CA PHE A 171 -10.87 -6.20 -1.31
C PHE A 171 -9.99 -7.25 -0.65
N SER A 172 -10.58 -8.14 0.15
CA SER A 172 -9.86 -9.25 0.77
C SER A 172 -9.28 -10.20 -0.27
N ILE A 173 -10.02 -10.49 -1.35
CA ILE A 173 -9.54 -11.33 -2.45
C ILE A 173 -8.35 -10.66 -3.15
N VAL A 174 -8.41 -9.36 -3.47
CA VAL A 174 -7.32 -8.63 -4.12
C VAL A 174 -6.04 -8.65 -3.26
N ILE A 175 -6.17 -8.46 -1.95
CA ILE A 175 -5.03 -8.52 -1.02
C ILE A 175 -4.42 -9.93 -0.99
N LEU A 176 -5.26 -10.98 -0.95
CA LEU A 176 -4.81 -12.36 -0.99
C LEU A 176 -4.14 -12.71 -2.32
N GLU A 177 -4.71 -12.29 -3.45
CA GLU A 177 -4.09 -12.46 -4.78
C GLU A 177 -2.73 -11.78 -4.85
N MET A 178 -2.62 -10.56 -4.33
CA MET A 178 -1.36 -9.82 -4.29
C MET A 178 -0.31 -10.54 -3.44
N ALA A 179 -0.70 -11.09 -2.28
CA ALA A 179 0.18 -11.90 -1.44
C ALA A 179 0.62 -13.19 -2.14
N LEU A 180 -0.33 -13.94 -2.71
CA LEU A 180 -0.06 -15.21 -3.38
C LEU A 180 0.86 -15.02 -4.60
N PHE A 181 0.52 -14.08 -5.49
CA PHE A 181 1.33 -13.85 -6.70
C PHE A 181 2.72 -13.31 -6.34
N SER A 182 2.83 -12.40 -5.37
CA SER A 182 4.13 -11.89 -4.97
C SER A 182 5.03 -12.97 -4.38
N ILE A 183 4.51 -13.83 -3.51
CA ILE A 183 5.28 -14.91 -2.88
C ILE A 183 5.65 -15.99 -3.92
N LEU A 184 4.69 -16.46 -4.72
CA LEU A 184 4.93 -17.54 -5.66
C LEU A 184 5.90 -17.13 -6.77
N ILE A 185 5.66 -15.97 -7.41
CA ILE A 185 6.50 -15.51 -8.52
C ILE A 185 7.92 -15.21 -8.02
N SER A 186 8.06 -14.46 -6.93
CA SER A 186 9.39 -14.12 -6.41
C SER A 186 10.12 -15.33 -5.83
N GLY A 187 9.41 -16.31 -5.26
CA GLY A 187 9.98 -17.57 -4.82
C GLY A 187 10.61 -18.35 -5.97
N LEU A 188 9.97 -18.35 -7.14
CA LEU A 188 10.51 -18.96 -8.35
C LEU A 188 11.73 -18.18 -8.90
N PHE A 189 11.72 -16.85 -8.85
CA PHE A 189 12.83 -16.02 -9.34
C PHE A 189 14.07 -16.08 -8.44
N PHE A 190 13.88 -16.04 -7.11
CA PHE A 190 14.98 -15.94 -6.16
C PHE A 190 15.43 -17.31 -5.64
N ASN A 191 14.64 -18.35 -5.82
CA ASN A 191 14.85 -19.69 -5.27
C ASN A 191 15.12 -19.67 -3.73
N ASN A 192 14.61 -18.66 -3.04
CA ASN A 192 14.70 -18.44 -1.59
C ASN A 192 13.36 -17.91 -1.07
N TRP A 193 12.75 -18.63 -0.13
CA TRP A 193 11.47 -18.26 0.46
C TRP A 193 11.60 -17.23 1.60
N GLY A 194 12.63 -17.35 2.45
CA GLY A 194 13.05 -16.39 3.46
C GLY A 194 12.06 -16.07 4.60
N PHE A 195 11.03 -16.90 4.83
CA PHE A 195 9.99 -16.61 5.84
C PHE A 195 10.49 -16.53 7.28
N ASN A 196 11.53 -17.29 7.61
CA ASN A 196 12.12 -17.35 8.95
C ASN A 196 13.31 -16.39 9.12
N GLU A 197 13.68 -15.63 8.09
CA GLU A 197 14.76 -14.66 8.20
C GLU A 197 14.36 -13.56 9.20
N PRO A 198 15.33 -13.07 10.01
CA PRO A 198 15.06 -12.00 10.95
C PRO A 198 14.94 -10.66 10.22
N VAL A 199 13.97 -9.86 10.62
CA VAL A 199 13.80 -8.46 10.21
C VAL A 199 13.69 -7.58 11.45
N ALA A 200 14.29 -6.40 11.41
CA ALA A 200 14.16 -5.39 12.46
C ALA A 200 13.06 -4.40 12.09
N THR A 201 12.15 -4.16 13.01
CA THR A 201 11.04 -3.23 12.85
C THR A 201 10.84 -2.41 14.13
N GLY A 202 10.11 -1.29 14.03
CA GLY A 202 9.90 -0.38 15.16
C GLY A 202 10.97 0.71 15.25
N PHE A 203 11.70 0.93 14.15
CA PHE A 203 12.55 2.11 14.04
C PHE A 203 11.71 3.38 14.11
N SER A 204 12.18 4.38 14.85
CA SER A 204 11.64 5.72 14.77
C SER A 204 12.73 6.72 14.42
N SER A 205 12.38 7.82 13.77
CA SER A 205 13.35 8.84 13.38
C SER A 205 12.89 10.20 13.86
N ALA A 206 13.78 10.92 14.52
CA ALA A 206 13.56 12.30 14.94
C ALA A 206 14.74 13.15 14.49
N SER A 207 14.47 14.25 13.77
CA SER A 207 15.47 15.26 13.38
C SER A 207 16.76 14.70 12.73
N GLY A 208 16.63 13.62 11.94
CA GLY A 208 17.77 13.01 11.23
C GLY A 208 18.60 12.03 12.05
N THR A 209 18.15 11.67 13.24
CA THR A 209 18.72 10.59 14.06
C THR A 209 17.74 9.43 14.15
N LEU A 210 18.29 8.21 14.12
CA LEU A 210 17.54 6.97 14.25
C LEU A 210 17.43 6.60 15.74
N ASP A 211 16.20 6.46 16.22
CA ASP A 211 15.95 5.89 17.54
C ASP A 211 15.72 4.39 17.40
N VAL A 212 16.56 3.62 18.07
CA VAL A 212 16.55 2.16 18.08
C VAL A 212 16.00 1.56 19.38
N SER A 213 15.54 2.40 20.31
CA SER A 213 15.08 1.97 21.65
C SER A 213 13.91 0.97 21.60
N ASN A 214 13.04 1.13 20.61
CA ASN A 214 11.83 0.31 20.44
C ASN A 214 11.96 -0.74 19.32
N VAL A 215 13.16 -0.95 18.80
CA VAL A 215 13.36 -1.92 17.72
C VAL A 215 13.22 -3.34 18.24
N ILE A 216 12.36 -4.11 17.60
CA ILE A 216 12.16 -5.52 17.83
C ILE A 216 12.59 -6.33 16.61
N LYS A 217 13.15 -7.52 16.88
CA LYS A 217 13.43 -8.50 15.83
C LYS A 217 12.25 -9.45 15.73
N VAL A 218 11.69 -9.55 14.53
CA VAL A 218 10.59 -10.46 14.19
C VAL A 218 10.99 -11.30 13.00
N THR A 219 10.23 -12.34 12.68
CA THR A 219 10.44 -13.09 11.44
C THR A 219 9.82 -12.33 10.27
N GLU A 220 10.39 -12.53 9.06
CA GLU A 220 9.83 -11.96 7.83
C GLU A 220 8.35 -12.34 7.63
N LEU A 221 7.93 -13.54 8.04
CA LEU A 221 6.53 -13.95 7.99
C LEU A 221 5.64 -13.09 8.88
N GLN A 222 6.07 -12.82 10.13
CA GLN A 222 5.30 -11.97 11.05
C GLN A 222 5.19 -10.55 10.52
N TYR A 223 6.28 -10.02 9.98
CA TYR A 223 6.31 -8.69 9.39
C TYR A 223 5.45 -8.61 8.11
N LEU A 224 5.47 -9.65 7.27
CA LEU A 224 4.62 -9.77 6.09
C LEU A 224 3.13 -9.73 6.48
N ILE A 225 2.70 -10.52 7.46
CA ILE A 225 1.31 -10.52 7.94
C ILE A 225 0.91 -9.12 8.43
N LEU A 226 1.79 -8.45 9.18
CA LEU A 226 1.54 -7.10 9.68
C LEU A 226 1.36 -6.09 8.54
N VAL A 227 2.28 -6.07 7.57
CA VAL A 227 2.25 -5.13 6.44
C VAL A 227 1.02 -5.37 5.55
N TYR A 228 0.67 -6.63 5.28
CA TYR A 228 -0.54 -6.97 4.52
C TYR A 228 -1.84 -6.64 5.28
N SER A 229 -1.84 -6.75 6.62
CA SER A 229 -2.96 -6.31 7.45
C SER A 229 -3.18 -4.80 7.39
N LEU A 230 -2.08 -4.01 7.39
CA LEU A 230 -2.15 -2.57 7.18
C LEU A 230 -2.64 -2.23 5.76
N GLY A 231 -2.18 -2.96 4.74
CA GLY A 231 -2.68 -2.83 3.37
C GLY A 231 -4.18 -3.14 3.25
N TRP A 232 -4.66 -4.16 3.94
CA TRP A 232 -6.08 -4.50 4.01
C TRP A 232 -6.90 -3.40 4.67
N PHE A 233 -6.41 -2.84 5.79
CA PHE A 233 -7.03 -1.69 6.45
C PHE A 233 -7.13 -0.47 5.51
N VAL A 234 -6.04 -0.11 4.84
CA VAL A 234 -6.03 1.00 3.86
C VAL A 234 -7.02 0.73 2.71
N SER A 235 -7.11 -0.51 2.24
CA SER A 235 -8.08 -0.91 1.20
C SER A 235 -9.52 -0.69 1.64
N ILE A 236 -9.86 -0.99 2.89
CA ILE A 236 -11.19 -0.73 3.45
C ILE A 236 -11.48 0.78 3.47
N VAL A 237 -10.53 1.59 3.94
CA VAL A 237 -10.69 3.05 4.00
C VAL A 237 -10.93 3.65 2.62
N ILE A 238 -10.03 3.37 1.68
CA ILE A 238 -10.13 3.87 0.29
C ILE A 238 -11.39 3.36 -0.39
N GLY A 239 -11.70 2.08 -0.20
CA GLY A 239 -12.91 1.47 -0.74
C GLY A 239 -14.18 2.12 -0.18
N THR A 240 -14.21 2.47 1.11
CA THR A 240 -15.35 3.14 1.74
C THR A 240 -15.53 4.56 1.23
N ILE A 241 -14.43 5.32 1.09
CA ILE A 241 -14.48 6.68 0.53
C ILE A 241 -14.92 6.61 -0.96
N SER A 242 -14.37 5.67 -1.73
CA SER A 242 -14.76 5.46 -3.12
C SER A 242 -16.22 5.04 -3.27
N PHE A 243 -16.71 4.21 -2.34
CA PHE A 243 -18.11 3.82 -2.25
C PHE A 243 -19.02 5.03 -1.98
N MET A 244 -18.62 5.92 -1.06
CA MET A 244 -19.32 7.18 -0.80
C MET A 244 -19.42 8.04 -2.06
N ILE A 245 -18.33 8.24 -2.77
CA ILE A 245 -18.32 9.01 -4.02
C ILE A 245 -19.22 8.33 -5.06
N SER A 246 -19.20 6.99 -5.14
CA SER A 246 -20.10 6.23 -6.03
C SER A 246 -21.59 6.41 -5.71
N VAL A 247 -21.94 6.67 -4.43
CA VAL A 247 -23.32 7.00 -4.02
C VAL A 247 -23.69 8.44 -4.38
N LEU A 248 -22.74 9.38 -4.23
CA LEU A 248 -22.98 10.80 -4.46
C LEU A 248 -23.06 11.15 -5.95
N VAL A 249 -22.27 10.45 -6.78
CA VAL A 249 -22.10 10.74 -8.22
C VAL A 249 -22.84 9.69 -9.04
N ARG A 250 -23.66 10.11 -10.00
CA ARG A 250 -24.47 9.20 -10.84
C ARG A 250 -23.74 8.67 -12.08
N ASN A 251 -22.46 9.00 -12.24
CA ASN A 251 -21.64 8.63 -13.40
C ASN A 251 -20.36 7.91 -12.95
N THR A 252 -20.10 6.73 -13.54
CA THR A 252 -18.95 5.88 -13.17
C THR A 252 -17.61 6.54 -13.47
N ALA A 253 -17.46 7.16 -14.64
CA ALA A 253 -16.20 7.81 -15.01
C ALA A 253 -15.88 8.97 -14.08
N THR A 254 -16.87 9.79 -13.74
CA THR A 254 -16.71 10.90 -12.80
C THR A 254 -16.36 10.42 -11.40
N SER A 255 -17.00 9.34 -10.91
CA SER A 255 -16.72 8.76 -9.59
C SER A 255 -15.27 8.29 -9.48
N ILE A 256 -14.80 7.52 -10.45
CA ILE A 256 -13.41 7.02 -10.50
C ILE A 256 -12.45 8.20 -10.67
N GLY A 257 -12.75 9.15 -11.57
CA GLY A 257 -11.91 10.32 -11.82
C GLY A 257 -11.70 11.21 -10.59
N ILE A 258 -12.76 11.46 -9.81
CA ILE A 258 -12.66 12.22 -8.55
C ILE A 258 -11.73 11.52 -7.58
N MET A 259 -11.89 10.21 -7.39
CA MET A 259 -11.05 9.46 -6.46
C MET A 259 -9.58 9.40 -6.90
N MET A 260 -9.32 9.19 -8.20
CA MET A 260 -7.95 9.23 -8.74
C MET A 260 -7.32 10.62 -8.58
N ALA A 261 -8.06 11.68 -8.93
CA ALA A 261 -7.58 13.04 -8.76
C ALA A 261 -7.28 13.38 -7.28
N THR A 262 -8.09 12.88 -6.35
CA THR A 262 -7.89 13.06 -4.92
C THR A 262 -6.63 12.35 -4.40
N LEU A 263 -6.36 11.13 -4.88
CA LEU A 263 -5.13 10.40 -4.53
C LEU A 263 -3.88 11.08 -5.07
N VAL A 264 -3.88 11.38 -6.36
CA VAL A 264 -2.73 12.04 -7.01
C VAL A 264 -2.52 13.44 -6.43
N GLY A 265 -3.62 14.19 -6.26
CA GLY A 265 -3.61 15.51 -5.62
C GLY A 265 -3.07 15.47 -4.19
N GLY A 266 -3.38 14.44 -3.41
CA GLY A 266 -2.82 14.23 -2.07
C GLY A 266 -1.29 14.09 -2.07
N GLY A 267 -0.74 13.40 -3.06
CA GLY A 267 0.71 13.31 -3.27
C GLY A 267 1.34 14.69 -3.55
N PHE A 268 0.73 15.47 -4.44
CA PHE A 268 1.18 16.83 -4.73
C PHE A 268 1.02 17.78 -3.54
N LEU A 269 -0.09 17.71 -2.81
CA LEU A 269 -0.28 18.52 -1.60
C LEU A 269 0.86 18.30 -0.60
N ARG A 270 1.31 17.06 -0.42
CA ARG A 270 2.45 16.74 0.44
C ARG A 270 3.75 17.40 -0.01
N LEU A 271 3.99 17.51 -1.32
CA LEU A 271 5.21 18.11 -1.87
C LEU A 271 5.22 19.64 -1.75
N PHE A 272 4.07 20.28 -1.98
CA PHE A 272 4.00 21.74 -2.09
C PHE A 272 3.54 22.46 -0.81
N LEU A 273 2.83 21.75 0.07
CA LEU A 273 2.20 22.33 1.27
C LEU A 273 2.67 21.66 2.57
N ASN A 274 3.91 21.18 2.59
CA ASN A 274 4.48 20.48 3.74
C ASN A 274 4.43 21.31 5.04
N ASP A 275 4.50 22.63 4.93
CA ASP A 275 4.47 23.57 6.06
C ASP A 275 3.05 23.88 6.57
N TRP A 276 2.00 23.40 5.91
CA TRP A 276 0.63 23.64 6.33
C TRP A 276 0.17 22.62 7.39
N PRO A 277 -0.05 23.05 8.68
CA PRO A 277 -0.31 22.11 9.76
C PRO A 277 -1.56 21.24 9.59
N SER A 278 -2.57 21.74 8.85
CA SER A 278 -3.84 21.02 8.65
C SER A 278 -3.77 19.90 7.63
N ILE A 279 -2.70 19.82 6.82
CA ILE A 279 -2.56 18.82 5.76
C ILE A 279 -2.53 17.38 6.32
N LYS A 280 -2.05 17.20 7.56
CA LYS A 280 -1.98 15.90 8.25
C LYS A 280 -3.34 15.23 8.46
N TYR A 281 -4.45 15.97 8.40
CA TYR A 281 -5.80 15.42 8.53
C TYR A 281 -6.39 14.91 7.22
N PHE A 282 -5.69 15.10 6.10
CA PHE A 282 -6.14 14.62 4.81
C PHE A 282 -5.79 13.13 4.64
N PHE A 283 -6.80 12.29 4.27
CA PHE A 283 -6.62 10.84 4.26
C PHE A 283 -5.51 10.36 3.33
N ALA A 284 -5.36 10.97 2.14
CA ALA A 284 -4.39 10.52 1.15
C ALA A 284 -2.93 10.63 1.62
N ILE A 285 -2.64 11.50 2.58
CA ILE A 285 -1.29 11.66 3.16
C ILE A 285 -0.98 10.57 4.18
N ASN A 286 -2.02 10.00 4.78
CA ASN A 286 -1.91 9.03 5.86
C ASN A 286 -1.87 7.55 5.38
N LEU A 287 -1.82 7.29 4.07
CA LEU A 287 -1.92 5.93 3.52
C LEU A 287 -0.67 5.06 3.78
N ASN A 288 0.52 5.66 3.90
CA ASN A 288 1.79 4.96 4.03
C ASN A 288 2.05 4.46 5.46
N LEU A 289 1.16 3.63 6.00
CA LEU A 289 1.28 3.12 7.37
C LEU A 289 2.54 2.26 7.61
N PRO A 290 2.97 1.35 6.69
CA PRO A 290 4.15 0.53 6.93
C PRO A 290 5.44 1.33 7.09
N GLN A 291 5.55 2.52 6.50
CA GLN A 291 6.75 3.35 6.60
C GLN A 291 7.04 3.82 8.04
N TYR A 292 6.02 3.90 8.90
CA TYR A 292 6.24 4.18 10.34
C TYR A 292 6.94 3.02 11.06
N LEU A 293 6.86 1.79 10.53
CA LEU A 293 7.48 0.62 11.12
C LEU A 293 8.96 0.49 10.73
N THR A 294 9.31 0.99 9.55
CA THR A 294 10.70 0.96 9.03
C THR A 294 11.53 2.15 9.48
N GLY A 295 10.93 3.20 10.06
CA GLY A 295 11.62 4.44 10.44
C GLY A 295 12.27 5.20 9.29
N SER A 296 12.12 4.73 8.04
CA SER A 296 12.62 5.42 6.84
C SER A 296 11.77 6.62 6.44
N TYR A 297 10.60 6.71 7.01
CA TYR A 297 9.66 7.80 6.76
C TYR A 297 9.85 8.92 7.80
N THR A 298 10.13 10.13 7.32
CA THR A 298 10.11 11.35 8.13
C THR A 298 8.73 11.98 8.02
N PRO A 299 7.83 11.72 8.97
CA PRO A 299 6.49 12.29 8.92
C PRO A 299 6.52 13.79 9.15
N ILE A 300 5.49 14.47 8.66
CA ILE A 300 5.19 15.85 9.06
C ILE A 300 5.08 15.89 10.59
N SER A 301 5.55 16.95 11.21
CA SER A 301 5.59 17.08 12.66
C SER A 301 4.24 16.71 13.31
N GLY A 302 4.29 15.82 14.31
CA GLY A 302 3.11 15.32 15.03
C GLY A 302 2.34 14.18 14.35
N MET A 303 2.84 13.61 13.24
CA MET A 303 2.29 12.38 12.67
C MET A 303 2.92 11.15 13.34
N SER A 304 2.10 10.13 13.55
CA SER A 304 2.49 8.82 14.06
C SER A 304 1.60 7.73 13.48
N LEU A 305 1.96 6.46 13.65
CA LEU A 305 1.11 5.34 13.21
C LEU A 305 -0.29 5.44 13.82
N SER A 306 -0.39 5.70 15.12
CA SER A 306 -1.67 5.84 15.84
C SER A 306 -2.48 7.04 15.33
N PHE A 307 -1.83 8.19 15.10
CA PHE A 307 -2.50 9.37 14.56
C PHE A 307 -3.06 9.09 13.16
N SER A 308 -2.24 8.53 12.27
CA SER A 308 -2.65 8.24 10.89
C SER A 308 -3.77 7.20 10.83
N THR A 309 -3.73 6.16 11.65
CA THR A 309 -4.82 5.18 11.74
C THR A 309 -6.12 5.81 12.23
N LEU A 310 -6.08 6.72 13.24
CA LEU A 310 -7.26 7.43 13.73
C LEU A 310 -7.86 8.36 12.66
N VAL A 311 -7.02 9.10 11.93
CA VAL A 311 -7.48 9.96 10.82
C VAL A 311 -8.17 9.12 9.75
N LEU A 312 -7.56 8.01 9.34
CA LEU A 312 -8.14 7.10 8.34
C LEU A 312 -9.46 6.49 8.81
N LEU A 313 -9.56 6.09 10.08
CA LEU A 313 -10.80 5.60 10.67
C LEU A 313 -11.90 6.67 10.66
N ALA A 314 -11.57 7.90 11.05
CA ALA A 314 -12.54 9.01 11.04
C ALA A 314 -13.09 9.27 9.64
N TRP A 315 -12.23 9.28 8.61
CA TRP A 315 -12.64 9.40 7.20
C TRP A 315 -13.52 8.24 6.75
N SER A 316 -13.15 6.98 7.11
CA SER A 316 -13.91 5.81 6.74
C SER A 316 -15.31 5.79 7.37
N ILE A 317 -15.41 6.09 8.68
CA ILE A 317 -16.69 6.15 9.41
C ILE A 317 -17.56 7.28 8.84
N GLY A 318 -16.99 8.47 8.62
CA GLY A 318 -17.69 9.59 8.03
C GLY A 318 -18.23 9.25 6.63
N ALA A 319 -17.40 8.68 5.78
CA ALA A 319 -17.80 8.25 4.43
C ALA A 319 -18.90 7.18 4.45
N PHE A 320 -18.82 6.23 5.37
CA PHE A 320 -19.84 5.21 5.54
C PHE A 320 -21.20 5.81 5.94
N ILE A 321 -21.21 6.69 6.96
CA ILE A 321 -22.43 7.37 7.42
C ILE A 321 -23.04 8.20 6.29
N VAL A 322 -22.24 9.02 5.60
CA VAL A 322 -22.70 9.85 4.49
C VAL A 322 -23.32 9.00 3.38
N SER A 323 -22.67 7.86 3.03
CA SER A 323 -23.19 6.94 2.01
C SER A 323 -24.60 6.45 2.36
N PHE A 324 -24.83 6.05 3.60
CA PHE A 324 -26.14 5.54 4.05
C PHE A 324 -27.18 6.65 4.13
N VAL A 325 -26.86 7.78 4.73
CA VAL A 325 -27.79 8.90 4.87
C VAL A 325 -28.25 9.40 3.51
N VAL A 326 -27.32 9.60 2.57
CA VAL A 326 -27.65 10.10 1.23
C VAL A 326 -28.48 9.07 0.47
N PHE A 327 -28.05 7.81 0.42
CA PHE A 327 -28.78 6.77 -0.33
C PHE A 327 -30.21 6.55 0.17
N LEU A 328 -30.44 6.62 1.49
CA LEU A 328 -31.77 6.42 2.09
C LEU A 328 -32.70 7.61 1.80
N LYS A 329 -32.15 8.85 1.80
CA LYS A 329 -32.92 10.08 1.58
C LYS A 329 -33.08 10.44 0.09
N GLN A 330 -32.28 9.83 -0.79
CA GLN A 330 -32.25 10.18 -2.20
C GLN A 330 -33.53 9.70 -2.89
N ASP A 331 -34.30 10.64 -3.44
CA ASP A 331 -35.41 10.32 -4.34
C ASP A 331 -34.86 9.93 -5.71
N VAL A 332 -35.22 8.73 -6.15
CA VAL A 332 -34.90 8.23 -7.49
C VAL A 332 -35.98 8.67 -8.45
N LEU A 333 -36.12 9.99 -8.57
CA LEU A 333 -36.92 10.61 -9.65
C LEU A 333 -36.07 10.61 -10.92
N VAL A 334 -36.56 9.97 -11.93
CA VAL A 334 -36.05 10.04 -13.32
C VAL A 334 -37.17 10.40 -14.21
#